data_f188669f47c953eaf5504bb3c0c8d197
#
_entry.id   f188669f47c953eaf5504bb3c0c8d197
#
_cell.length_a   1.000
_cell.length_b   1.000
_cell.length_c   1.000
_cell.angle_alpha   90.00
_cell.angle_beta   90.00
_cell.angle_gamma   90.00
#
_symmetry.space_group_name_H-M   'P 1'
#
loop_
_entity.id
_entity.type
_entity.pdbx_description
1 polymer ?
#
loop_
_entity_poly.entity_id
_entity_poly.type
_entity_poly.pdbx_seq_one_letter_code
_entity_poly.pdbx_strand_id
1 'polypeptide(L)'
;MNRYVLALDLGASSGRAMLAAYDGEKIRLREVHRFSNDPVAKDGRLYWNVPQLMREIEQGMQAAYEIAPYESIAIDTWGVDYGLLKADGTLLELPRHYRDSRTSGILKKAEESITAADLYARTGTQVMEINTLFQLICDQESGRLDDCEVMLPMPDLFAYLLTGTVSTERSIASTTQMVSAKTGTWDEELLSLFHIPHRILPEIVESGTDKGTLSPAVQQRLGLPAIRVAAVCGHDTQCAAFAAPAKTERHIFLSCGTWSLFGTELEQPVLTEQAAALALSNEVGYGKKVTLLKNIIGLWLLQESRREYARQGENYSFAEIETMARQCHEPSCY
;
A
#
# COMPACT_ATOMS: atom_id res chain seq x y z
N MET A 1 -9.62 30.40 10.15
CA MET A 1 -10.27 29.90 8.91
C MET A 1 -9.82 28.47 8.74
N ASN A 2 -10.73 27.52 8.57
CA ASN A 2 -10.33 26.12 8.40
C ASN A 2 -9.63 25.92 7.05
N ARG A 3 -8.55 25.13 7.06
CA ARG A 3 -7.95 24.57 5.85
C ARG A 3 -8.47 23.16 5.67
N TYR A 4 -8.80 22.79 4.44
CA TYR A 4 -9.32 21.46 4.14
C TYR A 4 -8.36 20.70 3.24
N VAL A 5 -8.18 19.42 3.54
CA VAL A 5 -7.45 18.46 2.71
C VAL A 5 -8.24 17.17 2.58
N LEU A 6 -8.07 16.47 1.47
CA LEU A 6 -8.70 15.18 1.23
C LEU A 6 -7.67 14.07 1.35
N ALA A 7 -7.91 13.11 2.23
CA ALA A 7 -7.15 11.87 2.32
C ALA A 7 -7.97 10.72 1.70
N LEU A 8 -7.34 9.98 0.81
CA LEU A 8 -7.86 8.78 0.15
C LEU A 8 -7.07 7.59 0.69
N ASP A 9 -7.66 6.87 1.65
CA ASP A 9 -7.06 5.72 2.35
C ASP A 9 -7.67 4.44 1.77
N LEU A 10 -6.85 3.69 1.01
CA LEU A 10 -7.24 2.48 0.31
C LEU A 10 -6.54 1.26 0.93
N GLY A 11 -7.23 0.56 1.83
CA GLY A 11 -6.75 -0.72 2.34
C GLY A 11 -7.05 -1.88 1.38
N ALA A 12 -6.49 -3.06 1.67
CA ALA A 12 -6.63 -4.26 0.85
C ALA A 12 -8.07 -4.83 0.77
N SER A 13 -9.01 -4.33 1.57
CA SER A 13 -10.40 -4.81 1.59
C SER A 13 -11.46 -3.70 1.48
N SER A 14 -11.09 -2.46 1.72
CA SER A 14 -12.00 -1.31 1.62
C SER A 14 -11.21 -0.03 1.44
N GLY A 15 -11.82 0.97 0.82
CA GLY A 15 -11.27 2.31 0.72
C GLY A 15 -12.23 3.34 1.30
N ARG A 16 -11.68 4.50 1.63
CA ARG A 16 -12.46 5.64 2.15
C ARG A 16 -11.87 6.97 1.71
N ALA A 17 -12.73 7.95 1.55
CA ALA A 17 -12.36 9.35 1.37
C ALA A 17 -12.67 10.12 2.67
N MET A 18 -11.66 10.75 3.23
CA MET A 18 -11.71 11.47 4.49
C MET A 18 -11.43 12.96 4.25
N LEU A 19 -12.44 13.80 4.43
CA LEU A 19 -12.25 15.25 4.44
C LEU A 19 -11.73 15.68 5.81
N ALA A 20 -10.51 16.21 5.85
CA ALA A 20 -9.89 16.72 7.05
C ALA A 20 -9.96 18.25 7.08
N ALA A 21 -10.43 18.79 8.19
CA ALA A 21 -10.49 20.22 8.49
C ALA A 21 -9.49 20.57 9.58
N TYR A 22 -8.55 21.46 9.30
CA TYR A 22 -7.56 21.96 10.27
C TYR A 22 -7.87 23.42 10.61
N ASP A 23 -8.07 23.72 11.87
CA ASP A 23 -8.43 25.07 12.38
C ASP A 23 -7.22 25.87 12.91
N GLY A 24 -6.02 25.31 12.84
CA GLY A 24 -4.77 25.84 13.39
C GLY A 24 -4.31 25.13 14.66
N GLU A 25 -5.18 24.37 15.31
CA GLU A 25 -4.88 23.61 16.53
C GLU A 25 -5.27 22.14 16.41
N LYS A 26 -6.43 21.87 15.80
CA LYS A 26 -7.03 20.52 15.75
C LYS A 26 -7.38 20.12 14.32
N ILE A 27 -7.24 18.84 14.05
CA ILE A 27 -7.74 18.21 12.84
C ILE A 27 -9.05 17.50 13.15
N ARG A 28 -10.10 17.80 12.37
CA ARG A 28 -11.38 17.08 12.42
C ARG A 28 -11.55 16.31 11.14
N LEU A 29 -11.78 15.00 11.27
CA LEU A 29 -11.97 14.09 10.15
C LEU A 29 -13.46 13.85 9.91
N ARG A 30 -13.87 13.85 8.65
CA ARG A 30 -15.21 13.45 8.21
C ARG A 30 -15.07 12.44 7.08
N GLU A 31 -15.56 11.21 7.28
CA GLU A 31 -15.71 10.25 6.21
C GLU A 31 -16.81 10.75 5.26
N VAL A 32 -16.48 10.86 3.98
CA VAL A 32 -17.38 11.39 2.95
C VAL A 32 -17.78 10.33 1.94
N HIS A 33 -16.96 9.28 1.81
CA HIS A 33 -17.24 8.15 0.95
C HIS A 33 -16.52 6.91 1.47
N ARG A 34 -17.15 5.74 1.33
CA ARG A 34 -16.59 4.42 1.68
C ARG A 34 -17.00 3.39 0.63
N PHE A 35 -16.08 2.52 0.27
CA PHE A 35 -16.30 1.50 -0.74
C PHE A 35 -15.56 0.21 -0.42
N SER A 36 -15.99 -0.91 -1.02
CA SER A 36 -15.26 -2.17 -0.96
C SER A 36 -14.13 -2.19 -1.99
N ASN A 37 -13.09 -2.96 -1.66
CA ASN A 37 -11.97 -3.23 -2.54
C ASN A 37 -11.81 -4.74 -2.69
N ASP A 38 -12.65 -5.31 -3.54
CA ASP A 38 -12.66 -6.75 -3.79
C ASP A 38 -11.85 -7.07 -5.05
N PRO A 39 -11.01 -8.12 -5.03
CA PRO A 39 -10.27 -8.55 -6.21
C PRO A 39 -11.19 -9.11 -7.28
N VAL A 40 -10.79 -8.97 -8.54
CA VAL A 40 -11.48 -9.55 -9.69
C VAL A 40 -10.75 -10.82 -10.13
N ALA A 41 -11.48 -11.92 -10.19
CA ALA A 41 -10.97 -13.16 -10.77
C ALA A 41 -11.24 -13.18 -12.28
N LYS A 42 -10.19 -13.38 -13.08
CA LYS A 42 -10.26 -13.50 -14.52
C LYS A 42 -9.19 -14.47 -15.01
N ASP A 43 -9.57 -15.41 -15.86
CA ASP A 43 -8.66 -16.40 -16.49
C ASP A 43 -7.77 -17.13 -15.47
N GLY A 44 -8.31 -17.49 -14.30
CA GLY A 44 -7.60 -18.17 -13.21
C GLY A 44 -6.59 -17.29 -12.47
N ARG A 45 -6.62 -15.98 -12.66
CA ARG A 45 -5.76 -14.98 -12.01
C ARG A 45 -6.59 -14.00 -11.19
N LEU A 46 -5.94 -13.35 -10.22
CA LEU A 46 -6.53 -12.31 -9.39
C LEU A 46 -5.97 -10.94 -9.75
N TYR A 47 -6.85 -9.95 -9.82
CA TYR A 47 -6.51 -8.57 -10.20
C TYR A 47 -7.17 -7.56 -9.30
N TRP A 48 -6.56 -6.37 -9.20
CA TRP A 48 -7.20 -5.18 -8.65
C TRP A 48 -8.02 -4.47 -9.73
N ASN A 49 -9.25 -4.09 -9.40
CA ASN A 49 -10.15 -3.39 -10.32
C ASN A 49 -9.86 -1.88 -10.33
N VAL A 50 -8.72 -1.48 -10.89
CA VAL A 50 -8.31 -0.06 -10.95
C VAL A 50 -9.39 0.84 -11.57
N PRO A 51 -10.09 0.46 -12.65
CA PRO A 51 -11.17 1.30 -13.18
C PRO A 51 -12.32 1.55 -12.19
N GLN A 52 -12.65 0.56 -11.36
CA GLN A 52 -13.64 0.74 -10.29
C GLN A 52 -13.10 1.61 -9.17
N LEU A 53 -11.88 1.31 -8.69
CA LEU A 53 -11.24 2.09 -7.62
C LEU A 53 -11.10 3.57 -8.01
N MET A 54 -10.76 3.86 -9.27
CA MET A 54 -10.72 5.24 -9.76
C MET A 54 -12.10 5.92 -9.74
N ARG A 55 -13.17 5.21 -10.10
CA ARG A 55 -14.53 5.76 -9.97
C ARG A 55 -14.89 6.09 -8.52
N GLU A 56 -14.55 5.20 -7.59
CA GLU A 56 -14.79 5.41 -6.15
C GLU A 56 -13.96 6.59 -5.61
N ILE A 57 -12.69 6.70 -6.00
CA ILE A 57 -11.82 7.85 -5.69
C ILE A 57 -12.47 9.14 -6.21
N GLU A 58 -12.89 9.17 -7.46
CA GLU A 58 -13.52 10.34 -8.10
C GLU A 58 -14.84 10.74 -7.44
N GLN A 59 -15.68 9.78 -7.06
CA GLN A 59 -16.90 10.03 -6.27
C GLN A 59 -16.57 10.63 -4.90
N GLY A 60 -15.57 10.08 -4.21
CA GLY A 60 -15.09 10.63 -2.94
C GLY A 60 -14.56 12.06 -3.06
N MET A 61 -13.83 12.35 -4.15
CA MET A 61 -13.33 13.70 -4.45
C MET A 61 -14.46 14.70 -4.66
N GLN A 62 -15.47 14.35 -5.46
CA GLN A 62 -16.63 15.21 -5.71
C GLN A 62 -17.46 15.41 -4.44
N ALA A 63 -17.78 14.33 -3.69
CA ALA A 63 -18.54 14.41 -2.45
C ALA A 63 -17.83 15.28 -1.40
N ALA A 64 -16.51 15.20 -1.30
CA ALA A 64 -15.73 16.06 -0.41
C ALA A 64 -15.81 17.54 -0.82
N TYR A 65 -15.69 17.82 -2.13
CA TYR A 65 -15.67 19.19 -2.64
C TYR A 65 -17.02 19.90 -2.48
N GLU A 66 -18.13 19.17 -2.58
CA GLU A 66 -19.49 19.68 -2.30
C GLU A 66 -19.65 20.13 -0.84
N ILE A 67 -18.90 19.53 0.10
CA ILE A 67 -18.94 19.89 1.53
C ILE A 67 -18.07 21.11 1.79
N ALA A 68 -16.82 21.08 1.30
CA ALA A 68 -15.90 22.21 1.39
C ALA A 68 -14.79 22.07 0.33
N PRO A 69 -14.43 23.17 -0.36
CA PRO A 69 -13.24 23.19 -1.21
C PRO A 69 -12.00 22.84 -0.40
N TYR A 70 -11.24 21.84 -0.87
CA TYR A 70 -10.00 21.40 -0.25
C TYR A 70 -8.78 21.78 -1.10
N GLU A 71 -7.64 22.00 -0.44
CA GLU A 71 -6.42 22.56 -1.05
C GLU A 71 -5.54 21.49 -1.69
N SER A 72 -5.61 20.25 -1.15
CA SER A 72 -4.77 19.13 -1.61
C SER A 72 -5.42 17.79 -1.38
N ILE A 73 -4.90 16.80 -2.13
CA ILE A 73 -5.26 15.40 -2.06
C ILE A 73 -4.02 14.61 -1.65
N ALA A 74 -4.18 13.63 -0.78
CA ALA A 74 -3.19 12.64 -0.41
C ALA A 74 -3.76 11.24 -0.61
N ILE A 75 -2.92 10.28 -1.05
CA ILE A 75 -3.34 8.91 -1.34
C ILE A 75 -2.37 7.95 -0.67
N ASP A 76 -2.87 7.07 0.15
CA ASP A 76 -2.14 5.91 0.66
C ASP A 76 -2.89 4.62 0.32
N THR A 77 -2.15 3.52 0.24
CA THR A 77 -2.71 2.21 -0.07
C THR A 77 -1.99 1.10 0.70
N TRP A 78 -2.47 -0.14 0.51
CA TRP A 78 -1.74 -1.34 0.89
C TRP A 78 -0.40 -1.45 0.14
N GLY A 79 0.56 -2.18 0.71
CA GLY A 79 1.90 -2.38 0.13
C GLY A 79 1.97 -3.42 -0.98
N VAL A 80 3.14 -3.59 -1.53
CA VAL A 80 3.66 -4.62 -2.44
C VAL A 80 3.10 -4.68 -3.86
N ASP A 81 1.90 -4.16 -4.11
CA ASP A 81 1.26 -4.24 -5.44
C ASP A 81 1.55 -3.00 -6.31
N TYR A 82 1.46 -3.18 -7.60
CA TYR A 82 1.84 -2.17 -8.60
C TYR A 82 1.07 -2.31 -9.90
N GLY A 83 1.05 -1.24 -10.68
CA GLY A 83 0.64 -1.23 -12.08
C GLY A 83 1.84 -1.08 -13.02
N LEU A 84 1.75 -1.71 -14.19
CA LEU A 84 2.71 -1.57 -15.27
C LEU A 84 2.11 -0.67 -16.36
N LEU A 85 2.82 0.39 -16.73
CA LEU A 85 2.42 1.33 -17.76
C LEU A 85 3.20 1.09 -19.05
N LYS A 86 2.52 1.22 -20.18
CA LYS A 86 3.13 1.27 -21.52
C LYS A 86 3.71 2.66 -21.81
N ALA A 87 4.44 2.77 -22.91
CA ALA A 87 5.00 4.05 -23.39
C ALA A 87 3.95 5.12 -23.67
N ASP A 88 2.70 4.76 -23.98
CA ASP A 88 1.59 5.70 -24.14
C ASP A 88 0.94 6.14 -22.82
N GLY A 89 1.45 5.68 -21.69
CA GLY A 89 0.97 5.96 -20.34
C GLY A 89 -0.28 5.17 -19.91
N THR A 90 -0.75 4.25 -20.73
CA THR A 90 -1.88 3.38 -20.38
C THR A 90 -1.40 2.14 -19.61
N LEU A 91 -2.29 1.57 -18.78
CA LEU A 91 -2.00 0.30 -18.11
C LEU A 91 -1.78 -0.81 -19.14
N LEU A 92 -0.73 -1.61 -18.94
CA LEU A 92 -0.46 -2.81 -19.71
C LEU A 92 -1.61 -3.82 -19.55
N GLU A 93 -2.03 -4.03 -18.32
CA GLU A 93 -3.24 -4.77 -17.91
C GLU A 93 -3.68 -4.29 -16.52
N LEU A 94 -4.75 -4.87 -15.97
CA LEU A 94 -5.10 -4.62 -14.56
C LEU A 94 -3.96 -5.09 -13.65
N PRO A 95 -3.59 -4.32 -12.60
CA PRO A 95 -2.62 -4.75 -11.61
C PRO A 95 -2.98 -6.09 -11.00
N ARG A 96 -2.01 -6.99 -10.90
CA ARG A 96 -2.20 -8.29 -10.27
C ARG A 96 -2.26 -8.17 -8.76
N HIS A 97 -3.14 -8.92 -8.17
CA HIS A 97 -3.31 -8.97 -6.71
C HIS A 97 -2.16 -9.75 -6.07
N TYR A 98 -1.66 -9.31 -4.92
CA TYR A 98 -0.54 -9.97 -4.23
C TYR A 98 -0.83 -11.44 -3.80
N ARG A 99 -2.11 -11.84 -3.75
CA ARG A 99 -2.52 -13.24 -3.49
C ARG A 99 -2.74 -14.05 -4.79
N ASP A 100 -2.37 -13.51 -5.94
CA ASP A 100 -2.39 -14.29 -7.19
C ASP A 100 -1.39 -15.45 -7.09
N SER A 101 -1.79 -16.62 -7.57
CA SER A 101 -1.00 -17.84 -7.42
C SER A 101 0.29 -17.86 -8.27
N ARG A 102 0.56 -16.80 -9.09
CA ARG A 102 1.75 -16.77 -9.94
C ARG A 102 3.09 -16.83 -9.18
N THR A 103 3.08 -16.34 -7.94
CA THR A 103 4.27 -16.32 -7.09
C THR A 103 4.46 -17.59 -6.26
N SER A 104 3.53 -18.54 -6.34
CA SER A 104 3.64 -19.79 -5.56
C SER A 104 4.92 -20.55 -5.89
N GLY A 105 5.75 -20.77 -4.87
CA GLY A 105 7.03 -21.45 -4.99
C GLY A 105 8.20 -20.61 -5.51
N ILE A 106 7.99 -19.30 -5.75
CA ILE A 106 9.02 -18.39 -6.28
C ILE A 106 10.20 -18.23 -5.32
N LEU A 107 9.99 -18.31 -4.02
CA LEU A 107 11.06 -18.20 -3.03
C LEU A 107 12.13 -19.27 -3.22
N LYS A 108 11.71 -20.52 -3.43
CA LYS A 108 12.63 -21.63 -3.67
C LYS A 108 13.49 -21.41 -4.92
N LYS A 109 12.90 -20.81 -5.95
CA LYS A 109 13.64 -20.48 -7.18
C LYS A 109 14.61 -19.31 -6.96
N ALA A 110 14.18 -18.28 -6.22
CA ALA A 110 15.03 -17.14 -5.92
C ALA A 110 16.24 -17.53 -5.05
N GLU A 111 16.10 -18.54 -4.19
CA GLU A 111 17.19 -19.09 -3.37
C GLU A 111 18.33 -19.69 -4.18
N GLU A 112 18.11 -20.04 -5.45
CA GLU A 112 19.18 -20.47 -6.36
C GLU A 112 20.16 -19.32 -6.67
N SER A 113 19.73 -18.07 -6.55
CA SER A 113 20.50 -16.86 -6.87
C SER A 113 20.94 -16.08 -5.63
N ILE A 114 20.13 -16.02 -4.58
CA ILE A 114 20.42 -15.30 -3.34
C ILE A 114 19.72 -15.97 -2.16
N THR A 115 20.43 -16.14 -1.06
CA THR A 115 19.81 -16.68 0.17
C THR A 115 18.82 -15.70 0.79
N ALA A 116 17.81 -16.20 1.48
CA ALA A 116 16.87 -15.36 2.23
C ALA A 116 17.58 -14.45 3.25
N ALA A 117 18.66 -14.92 3.86
CA ALA A 117 19.48 -14.16 4.81
C ALA A 117 20.20 -12.98 4.11
N ASP A 118 20.83 -13.23 2.96
CA ASP A 118 21.52 -12.18 2.20
C ASP A 118 20.52 -11.14 1.65
N LEU A 119 19.37 -11.59 1.17
CA LEU A 119 18.30 -10.71 0.70
C LEU A 119 17.79 -9.82 1.84
N TYR A 120 17.58 -10.39 3.03
CA TYR A 120 17.21 -9.63 4.22
C TYR A 120 18.30 -8.63 4.63
N ALA A 121 19.55 -9.04 4.64
CA ALA A 121 20.67 -8.17 4.99
C ALA A 121 20.82 -6.95 4.05
N ARG A 122 20.34 -7.08 2.80
CA ARG A 122 20.33 -5.99 1.81
C ARG A 122 19.13 -5.06 1.98
N THR A 123 17.95 -5.64 2.11
CA THR A 123 16.68 -4.88 2.03
C THR A 123 16.03 -4.62 3.39
N GLY A 124 16.34 -5.42 4.39
CA GLY A 124 15.69 -5.38 5.71
C GLY A 124 14.23 -5.82 5.72
N THR A 125 13.67 -6.16 4.57
CA THR A 125 12.26 -6.53 4.41
C THR A 125 12.08 -8.02 4.64
N GLN A 126 11.05 -8.40 5.39
CA GLN A 126 10.67 -9.81 5.56
C GLN A 126 10.48 -10.48 4.20
N VAL A 127 11.13 -11.63 3.99
CA VAL A 127 11.04 -12.38 2.73
C VAL A 127 9.69 -13.10 2.65
N MET A 128 8.85 -12.70 1.72
CA MET A 128 7.52 -13.28 1.49
C MET A 128 7.22 -13.35 -0.02
N GLU A 129 6.56 -14.40 -0.48
CA GLU A 129 6.18 -14.60 -1.90
C GLU A 129 5.38 -13.42 -2.49
N ILE A 130 4.69 -12.67 -1.65
CA ILE A 130 3.82 -11.56 -2.06
C ILE A 130 4.59 -10.27 -2.37
N ASN A 131 5.87 -10.16 -1.99
CA ASN A 131 6.62 -8.93 -2.17
C ASN A 131 6.83 -8.61 -3.65
N THR A 132 6.91 -7.34 -3.97
CA THR A 132 7.02 -6.82 -5.35
C THR A 132 8.15 -7.46 -6.13
N LEU A 133 9.31 -7.64 -5.49
CA LEU A 133 10.46 -8.31 -6.12
C LEU A 133 10.07 -9.65 -6.76
N PHE A 134 9.39 -10.51 -6.00
CA PHE A 134 9.02 -11.85 -6.49
C PHE A 134 7.90 -11.79 -7.53
N GLN A 135 7.01 -10.83 -7.41
CA GLN A 135 5.99 -10.58 -8.41
C GLN A 135 6.63 -10.14 -9.74
N LEU A 136 7.63 -9.23 -9.70
CA LEU A 136 8.36 -8.76 -10.89
C LEU A 136 9.23 -9.84 -11.50
N ILE A 137 9.82 -10.75 -10.71
CA ILE A 137 10.53 -11.91 -11.25
C ILE A 137 9.58 -12.74 -12.13
N CYS A 138 8.37 -13.02 -11.67
CA CYS A 138 7.36 -13.73 -12.47
C CYS A 138 6.95 -12.95 -13.72
N ASP A 139 6.82 -11.63 -13.61
CA ASP A 139 6.48 -10.78 -14.75
C ASP A 139 7.62 -10.71 -15.78
N GLN A 140 8.88 -10.66 -15.33
CA GLN A 140 10.06 -10.73 -16.19
C GLN A 140 10.12 -12.06 -16.96
N GLU A 141 9.94 -13.18 -16.26
CA GLU A 141 9.97 -14.51 -16.86
C GLU A 141 8.85 -14.74 -17.89
N SER A 142 7.72 -14.08 -17.71
CA SER A 142 6.60 -14.15 -18.66
C SER A 142 6.71 -13.16 -19.82
N GLY A 143 7.79 -12.36 -19.90
CA GLY A 143 8.01 -11.35 -20.94
C GLY A 143 7.13 -10.09 -20.78
N ARG A 144 6.41 -9.95 -19.66
CA ARG A 144 5.50 -8.80 -19.44
C ARG A 144 6.24 -7.49 -19.25
N LEU A 145 7.49 -7.52 -18.82
CA LEU A 145 8.30 -6.32 -18.65
C LEU A 145 8.87 -5.77 -19.97
N ASP A 146 8.78 -6.51 -21.07
CA ASP A 146 9.29 -6.08 -22.39
C ASP A 146 8.52 -4.86 -22.90
N ASP A 147 7.19 -4.83 -22.71
CA ASP A 147 6.30 -3.74 -23.11
C ASP A 147 6.06 -2.72 -21.98
N CYS A 148 6.75 -2.87 -20.84
CA CYS A 148 6.61 -1.97 -19.71
C CYS A 148 7.57 -0.78 -19.80
N GLU A 149 7.04 0.42 -19.75
CA GLU A 149 7.83 1.67 -19.65
C GLU A 149 8.06 2.07 -18.19
N VAL A 150 7.03 1.95 -17.35
CA VAL A 150 7.09 2.36 -15.94
C VAL A 150 6.29 1.40 -15.06
N MET A 151 6.86 1.02 -13.92
CA MET A 151 6.19 0.34 -12.82
C MET A 151 5.86 1.37 -11.74
N LEU A 152 4.60 1.47 -11.33
CA LEU A 152 4.15 2.34 -10.24
C LEU A 152 3.48 1.51 -9.13
N PRO A 153 3.95 1.60 -7.87
CA PRO A 153 3.19 1.12 -6.71
C PRO A 153 1.78 1.73 -6.68
N MET A 154 0.85 1.05 -6.04
CA MET A 154 -0.57 1.41 -6.14
C MET A 154 -0.90 2.87 -5.79
N PRO A 155 -0.38 3.50 -4.71
CA PRO A 155 -0.72 4.89 -4.39
C PRO A 155 -0.16 5.85 -5.44
N ASP A 156 1.03 5.55 -5.97
CA ASP A 156 1.68 6.33 -7.00
C ASP A 156 0.99 6.17 -8.36
N LEU A 157 0.45 4.98 -8.64
CA LEU A 157 -0.39 4.74 -9.81
C LEU A 157 -1.66 5.60 -9.77
N PHE A 158 -2.36 5.65 -8.63
CA PHE A 158 -3.56 6.50 -8.50
C PHE A 158 -3.19 7.98 -8.62
N ALA A 159 -2.10 8.41 -8.01
CA ALA A 159 -1.60 9.78 -8.15
C ALA A 159 -1.26 10.11 -9.62
N TYR A 160 -0.60 9.18 -10.32
CA TYR A 160 -0.31 9.30 -11.76
C TYR A 160 -1.60 9.43 -12.60
N LEU A 161 -2.60 8.58 -12.36
CA LEU A 161 -3.88 8.63 -13.09
C LEU A 161 -4.63 9.95 -12.87
N LEU A 162 -4.38 10.65 -11.78
CA LEU A 162 -4.95 11.96 -11.49
C LEU A 162 -4.12 13.12 -12.08
N THR A 163 -2.78 13.01 -12.08
CA THR A 163 -1.88 14.14 -12.37
C THR A 163 -1.02 13.97 -13.62
N GLY A 164 -0.68 12.73 -13.98
CA GLY A 164 0.32 12.40 -14.99
C GLY A 164 1.78 12.36 -14.46
N THR A 165 2.01 12.58 -13.17
CA THR A 165 3.37 12.62 -12.59
C THR A 165 3.86 11.22 -12.26
N VAL A 166 5.07 10.89 -12.74
CA VAL A 166 5.76 9.63 -12.48
C VAL A 166 6.78 9.81 -11.37
N SER A 167 6.54 9.22 -10.23
CA SER A 167 7.48 9.12 -9.09
C SER A 167 6.95 8.11 -8.09
N THR A 168 7.81 7.54 -7.24
CA THR A 168 7.44 6.60 -6.18
C THR A 168 7.76 7.20 -4.82
N GLU A 169 6.82 7.18 -3.89
CA GLU A 169 7.07 7.66 -2.53
C GLU A 169 7.86 6.60 -1.72
N ARG A 170 8.75 7.07 -0.85
CA ARG A 170 9.74 6.24 -0.15
C ARG A 170 9.15 5.13 0.70
N SER A 171 8.09 5.38 1.43
CA SER A 171 7.52 4.37 2.34
C SER A 171 6.95 3.19 1.57
N ILE A 172 6.22 3.46 0.49
CA ILE A 172 5.68 2.40 -0.36
C ILE A 172 6.80 1.70 -1.15
N ALA A 173 7.84 2.42 -1.60
CA ALA A 173 9.01 1.83 -2.23
C ALA A 173 9.70 0.82 -1.30
N SER A 174 9.78 1.11 0.01
CA SER A 174 10.40 0.23 0.99
C SER A 174 9.70 -1.13 1.16
N THR A 175 8.40 -1.22 0.82
CA THR A 175 7.66 -2.49 0.89
C THR A 175 8.02 -3.46 -0.23
N THR A 176 8.68 -2.98 -1.28
CA THR A 176 8.92 -3.74 -2.53
C THR A 176 9.96 -4.85 -2.39
N GLN A 177 10.80 -4.82 -1.35
CA GLN A 177 12.00 -5.68 -1.21
C GLN A 177 13.05 -5.43 -2.30
N MET A 178 13.04 -4.24 -2.94
CA MET A 178 14.01 -3.85 -3.97
C MET A 178 14.82 -2.61 -3.59
N VAL A 179 14.52 -2.01 -2.43
CA VAL A 179 15.24 -0.84 -1.92
C VAL A 179 16.34 -1.29 -0.96
N SER A 180 17.56 -0.80 -1.16
CA SER A 180 18.66 -1.04 -0.24
C SER A 180 18.39 -0.36 1.11
N ALA A 181 18.36 -1.12 2.18
CA ALA A 181 18.17 -0.60 3.54
C ALA A 181 19.28 0.35 3.98
N LYS A 182 20.46 0.29 3.34
CA LYS A 182 21.62 1.15 3.65
C LYS A 182 21.57 2.50 2.95
N THR A 183 21.16 2.52 1.67
CA THR A 183 21.19 3.73 0.85
C THR A 183 19.81 4.38 0.70
N GLY A 184 18.74 3.61 0.86
CA GLY A 184 17.36 4.05 0.61
C GLY A 184 17.06 4.27 -0.88
N THR A 185 17.86 3.70 -1.78
CA THR A 185 17.67 3.71 -3.23
C THR A 185 17.38 2.32 -3.76
N TRP A 186 16.92 2.20 -5.01
CA TRP A 186 16.81 0.91 -5.69
C TRP A 186 18.14 0.16 -5.62
N ASP A 187 18.11 -1.13 -5.29
CA ASP A 187 19.30 -1.99 -5.20
C ASP A 187 19.64 -2.53 -6.59
N GLU A 188 20.52 -1.85 -7.31
CA GLU A 188 20.89 -2.16 -8.70
C GLU A 188 21.49 -3.55 -8.86
N GLU A 189 22.26 -4.05 -7.88
CA GLU A 189 22.83 -5.39 -7.93
C GLU A 189 21.73 -6.44 -7.82
N LEU A 190 20.75 -6.23 -6.93
CA LEU A 190 19.59 -7.11 -6.78
C LEU A 190 18.71 -7.11 -8.03
N LEU A 191 18.46 -5.94 -8.61
CA LEU A 191 17.70 -5.82 -9.86
C LEU A 191 18.39 -6.55 -11.00
N SER A 192 19.72 -6.38 -11.13
CA SER A 192 20.53 -7.05 -12.15
C SER A 192 20.52 -8.56 -11.96
N LEU A 193 20.59 -9.05 -10.71
CA LEU A 193 20.58 -10.48 -10.39
C LEU A 193 19.31 -11.18 -10.91
N PHE A 194 18.17 -10.48 -10.86
CA PHE A 194 16.88 -11.01 -11.31
C PHE A 194 16.44 -10.46 -12.68
N HIS A 195 17.34 -9.80 -13.41
CA HIS A 195 17.09 -9.24 -14.75
C HIS A 195 15.90 -8.26 -14.79
N ILE A 196 15.62 -7.58 -13.68
CA ILE A 196 14.57 -6.56 -13.62
C ILE A 196 15.14 -5.27 -14.23
N PRO A 197 14.52 -4.73 -15.30
CA PRO A 197 15.05 -3.54 -15.96
C PRO A 197 14.96 -2.30 -15.06
N HIS A 198 16.11 -1.69 -14.72
CA HIS A 198 16.12 -0.47 -13.89
C HIS A 198 15.28 0.68 -14.50
N ARG A 199 15.19 0.74 -15.84
CA ARG A 199 14.45 1.77 -16.58
C ARG A 199 12.97 1.88 -16.21
N ILE A 200 12.34 0.79 -15.72
CA ILE A 200 10.92 0.80 -15.36
C ILE A 200 10.67 1.36 -13.95
N LEU A 201 11.71 1.55 -13.15
CA LEU A 201 11.60 2.01 -11.78
C LEU A 201 11.68 3.53 -11.71
N PRO A 202 10.66 4.20 -11.15
CA PRO A 202 10.65 5.66 -11.03
C PRO A 202 11.61 6.16 -9.96
N GLU A 203 11.85 7.48 -9.97
CA GLU A 203 12.57 8.16 -8.90
C GLU A 203 11.83 8.01 -7.56
N ILE A 204 12.58 7.72 -6.49
CA ILE A 204 12.06 7.66 -5.13
C ILE A 204 12.04 9.08 -4.54
N VAL A 205 10.85 9.53 -4.14
CA VAL A 205 10.64 10.86 -3.54
C VAL A 205 10.22 10.75 -2.07
N GLU A 206 10.43 11.83 -1.32
CA GLU A 206 10.02 11.89 0.09
C GLU A 206 8.53 12.22 0.24
N SER A 207 7.93 11.80 1.36
CA SER A 207 6.61 12.30 1.78
C SER A 207 6.63 13.82 1.88
N GLY A 208 5.58 14.49 1.40
CA GLY A 208 5.48 15.95 1.27
C GLY A 208 5.86 16.47 -0.12
N THR A 209 6.45 15.64 -0.99
CA THR A 209 6.75 16.03 -2.38
C THR A 209 5.48 16.34 -3.16
N ASP A 210 5.53 17.38 -3.97
CA ASP A 210 4.45 17.76 -4.88
C ASP A 210 4.40 16.78 -6.07
N LYS A 211 3.28 16.10 -6.24
CA LYS A 211 2.99 15.23 -7.39
C LYS A 211 2.18 15.94 -8.50
N GLY A 212 2.21 17.26 -8.49
CA GLY A 212 1.48 18.07 -9.46
C GLY A 212 0.02 18.32 -9.07
N THR A 213 -0.74 18.82 -10.03
CA THR A 213 -2.17 19.10 -9.87
C THR A 213 -2.99 18.13 -10.72
N LEU A 214 -4.28 18.03 -10.42
CA LEU A 214 -5.21 17.31 -11.28
C LEU A 214 -5.02 17.71 -12.74
N SER A 215 -4.89 16.74 -13.63
CA SER A 215 -4.72 16.99 -15.06
C SER A 215 -5.95 17.71 -15.65
N PRO A 216 -5.82 18.47 -16.74
CA PRO A 216 -6.94 19.16 -17.36
C PRO A 216 -8.12 18.21 -17.70
N ALA A 217 -7.82 16.99 -18.12
CA ALA A 217 -8.83 15.98 -18.40
C ALA A 217 -9.61 15.55 -17.15
N VAL A 218 -8.92 15.36 -16.02
CA VAL A 218 -9.55 15.04 -14.72
C VAL A 218 -10.36 16.23 -14.22
N GLN A 219 -9.82 17.45 -14.29
CA GLN A 219 -10.54 18.68 -13.91
C GLN A 219 -11.86 18.81 -14.67
N GLN A 220 -11.82 18.66 -16.00
CA GLN A 220 -13.01 18.76 -16.85
C GLN A 220 -14.03 17.66 -16.53
N ARG A 221 -13.56 16.40 -16.38
CA ARG A 221 -14.44 15.24 -16.10
C ARG A 221 -15.16 15.37 -14.77
N LEU A 222 -14.47 15.87 -13.72
CA LEU A 222 -15.01 15.97 -12.38
C LEU A 222 -15.66 17.32 -12.05
N GLY A 223 -15.43 18.34 -12.86
CA GLY A 223 -15.85 19.70 -12.55
C GLY A 223 -15.07 20.32 -11.39
N LEU A 224 -13.83 19.88 -11.15
CA LEU A 224 -12.97 20.33 -10.07
C LEU A 224 -11.87 21.27 -10.60
N PRO A 225 -11.36 22.21 -9.76
CA PRO A 225 -10.21 23.03 -10.14
C PRO A 225 -8.90 22.24 -10.13
N ALA A 226 -7.78 22.91 -10.42
CA ALA A 226 -6.44 22.35 -10.36
C ALA A 226 -5.99 22.13 -8.90
N ILE A 227 -6.53 21.09 -8.25
CA ILE A 227 -6.19 20.72 -6.88
C ILE A 227 -4.85 19.97 -6.87
N ARG A 228 -3.98 20.30 -5.91
CA ARG A 228 -2.66 19.69 -5.77
C ARG A 228 -2.76 18.27 -5.21
N VAL A 229 -1.94 17.35 -5.72
CA VAL A 229 -1.74 16.01 -5.15
C VAL A 229 -0.36 16.00 -4.48
N ALA A 230 -0.31 15.62 -3.21
CA ALA A 230 0.92 15.53 -2.45
C ALA A 230 1.25 14.06 -2.13
N ALA A 231 2.52 13.69 -2.24
CA ALA A 231 3.01 12.44 -1.70
C ALA A 231 2.84 12.45 -0.18
N VAL A 232 2.29 11.38 0.37
CA VAL A 232 2.28 11.07 1.80
C VAL A 232 2.99 9.75 2.00
N CYS A 233 3.11 9.24 3.22
CA CYS A 233 3.51 7.84 3.37
C CYS A 233 2.55 6.99 2.53
N GLY A 234 3.04 6.47 1.39
CA GLY A 234 2.20 5.75 0.42
C GLY A 234 1.69 4.41 0.97
N HIS A 235 2.37 3.83 1.96
CA HIS A 235 1.93 2.65 2.66
C HIS A 235 1.01 3.02 3.84
N ASP A 236 -0.23 2.54 3.85
CA ASP A 236 -1.28 2.82 4.84
C ASP A 236 -0.82 2.62 6.28
N THR A 237 -0.03 1.58 6.53
CA THR A 237 0.58 1.30 7.84
C THR A 237 1.52 2.40 8.30
N GLN A 238 2.28 3.02 7.39
CA GLN A 238 3.21 4.08 7.74
C GLN A 238 2.46 5.39 8.05
N CYS A 239 1.34 5.65 7.39
CA CYS A 239 0.41 6.71 7.77
C CYS A 239 -0.16 6.47 9.17
N ALA A 240 -0.58 5.23 9.48
CA ALA A 240 -1.11 4.87 10.78
C ALA A 240 -0.04 4.96 11.89
N ALA A 241 1.18 4.52 11.65
CA ALA A 241 2.30 4.62 12.59
C ALA A 241 2.63 6.09 12.89
N PHE A 242 2.75 6.93 11.87
CA PHE A 242 3.01 8.36 12.02
C PHE A 242 1.89 9.09 12.79
N ALA A 243 0.62 8.71 12.57
CA ALA A 243 -0.52 9.30 13.25
C ALA A 243 -0.73 8.77 14.67
N ALA A 244 -0.01 7.75 15.11
CA ALA A 244 -0.16 7.16 16.43
C ALA A 244 0.15 8.21 17.52
N PRO A 245 -0.74 8.40 18.53
CA PRO A 245 -0.55 9.43 19.56
C PRO A 245 0.47 8.98 20.62
N ALA A 246 1.69 8.68 20.18
CA ALA A 246 2.78 8.27 21.07
C ALA A 246 3.17 9.41 22.01
N LYS A 247 3.34 9.09 23.31
CA LYS A 247 3.76 10.08 24.33
C LYS A 247 5.28 10.15 24.48
N THR A 248 6.00 9.20 23.94
CA THR A 248 7.46 9.11 24.01
C THR A 248 8.01 8.57 22.70
N GLU A 249 9.28 8.81 22.43
CA GLU A 249 9.99 8.23 21.27
C GLU A 249 10.08 6.69 21.35
N ARG A 250 10.07 6.14 22.57
CA ARG A 250 10.03 4.68 22.81
C ARG A 250 8.58 4.26 22.95
N HIS A 251 7.99 3.84 21.87
CA HIS A 251 6.62 3.32 21.85
C HIS A 251 6.53 2.08 20.99
N ILE A 252 5.48 1.33 21.21
CA ILE A 252 5.09 0.19 20.40
C ILE A 252 3.70 0.49 19.86
N PHE A 253 3.45 0.18 18.62
CA PHE A 253 2.13 0.31 18.01
C PHE A 253 1.63 -1.05 17.50
N LEU A 254 0.33 -1.16 17.34
CA LEU A 254 -0.33 -2.25 16.66
C LEU A 254 -1.35 -1.66 15.68
N SER A 255 -1.04 -1.72 14.39
CA SER A 255 -1.99 -1.38 13.33
C SER A 255 -2.85 -2.61 13.03
N CYS A 256 -4.14 -2.53 13.36
CA CYS A 256 -5.09 -3.64 13.21
C CYS A 256 -5.97 -3.43 11.97
N GLY A 257 -5.64 -4.11 10.89
CA GLY A 257 -6.40 -4.15 9.65
C GLY A 257 -6.60 -5.58 9.15
N THR A 258 -6.68 -5.78 7.85
CA THR A 258 -6.64 -7.11 7.20
C THR A 258 -5.38 -7.87 7.65
N TRP A 259 -4.24 -7.20 7.65
CA TRP A 259 -3.04 -7.57 8.38
C TRP A 259 -3.00 -6.83 9.72
N SER A 260 -2.34 -7.39 10.72
CA SER A 260 -1.97 -6.71 11.95
C SER A 260 -0.47 -6.51 11.96
N LEU A 261 -0.02 -5.26 12.05
CA LEU A 261 1.39 -4.91 12.04
C LEU A 261 1.80 -4.40 13.42
N PHE A 262 2.62 -5.18 14.09
CA PHE A 262 3.11 -4.89 15.43
C PHE A 262 4.54 -4.39 15.36
N GLY A 263 4.84 -3.18 15.82
CA GLY A 263 6.15 -2.60 15.62
C GLY A 263 6.47 -1.39 16.48
N THR A 264 7.64 -0.82 16.18
CA THR A 264 8.19 0.39 16.79
C THR A 264 8.95 1.21 15.76
N GLU A 265 9.13 2.50 16.00
CA GLU A 265 9.96 3.38 15.16
C GLU A 265 11.40 3.44 15.68
N LEU A 266 12.37 3.39 14.76
CA LEU A 266 13.81 3.43 14.99
C LEU A 266 14.46 4.46 14.07
N GLU A 267 15.67 4.89 14.42
CA GLU A 267 16.51 5.77 13.57
C GLU A 267 17.28 5.01 12.50
N GLN A 268 17.53 3.71 12.70
CA GLN A 268 18.32 2.87 11.80
C GLN A 268 17.68 1.48 11.65
N PRO A 269 17.84 0.83 10.49
CA PRO A 269 17.32 -0.50 10.27
C PRO A 269 18.07 -1.56 11.11
N VAL A 270 17.34 -2.59 11.52
CA VAL A 270 17.88 -3.76 12.22
C VAL A 270 18.04 -4.89 11.21
N LEU A 271 19.27 -5.12 10.76
CA LEU A 271 19.61 -6.08 9.69
C LEU A 271 20.31 -7.32 10.22
N THR A 272 20.00 -7.74 11.46
CA THR A 272 20.64 -8.89 12.11
C THR A 272 19.98 -10.20 11.68
N GLU A 273 20.75 -11.29 11.74
CA GLU A 273 20.23 -12.66 11.52
C GLU A 273 19.08 -12.99 12.48
N GLN A 274 19.12 -12.48 13.71
CA GLN A 274 18.05 -12.66 14.68
C GLN A 274 16.76 -11.96 14.23
N ALA A 275 16.84 -10.75 13.68
CA ALA A 275 15.68 -10.04 13.16
C ALA A 275 15.08 -10.78 11.95
N ALA A 276 15.93 -11.30 11.05
CA ALA A 276 15.50 -12.15 9.95
C ALA A 276 14.79 -13.42 10.44
N ALA A 277 15.39 -14.14 11.41
CA ALA A 277 14.82 -15.36 11.97
C ALA A 277 13.47 -15.14 12.68
N LEU A 278 13.28 -13.96 13.26
CA LEU A 278 12.00 -13.53 13.86
C LEU A 278 11.00 -13.02 12.83
N ALA A 279 11.36 -13.02 11.55
CA ALA A 279 10.54 -12.48 10.45
C ALA A 279 10.09 -11.05 10.73
N LEU A 280 11.02 -10.20 11.17
CA LEU A 280 10.80 -8.75 11.29
C LEU A 280 11.05 -8.07 9.94
N SER A 281 10.34 -6.98 9.69
CA SER A 281 10.52 -6.15 8.50
C SER A 281 10.93 -4.75 8.92
N ASN A 282 11.86 -4.16 8.17
CA ASN A 282 12.20 -2.74 8.29
C ASN A 282 11.52 -2.01 7.12
N GLU A 283 10.61 -1.13 7.42
CA GLU A 283 9.95 -0.27 6.45
C GLU A 283 10.32 1.19 6.72
N VAL A 284 10.29 2.02 5.70
CA VAL A 284 10.61 3.44 5.89
C VAL A 284 9.33 4.21 6.16
N GLY A 285 9.31 4.93 7.27
CA GLY A 285 8.24 5.84 7.68
C GLY A 285 8.52 7.30 7.31
N TYR A 286 7.69 8.20 7.84
CA TYR A 286 7.87 9.63 7.66
C TYR A 286 9.20 10.12 8.24
N GLY A 287 9.84 11.07 7.54
CA GLY A 287 11.12 11.65 7.99
C GLY A 287 12.30 10.69 7.96
N LYS A 288 12.21 9.63 7.16
CA LYS A 288 13.23 8.56 7.01
C LYS A 288 13.42 7.70 8.27
N LYS A 289 12.50 7.76 9.22
CA LYS A 289 12.49 6.81 10.33
C LYS A 289 12.25 5.40 9.81
N VAL A 290 12.76 4.43 10.52
CA VAL A 290 12.56 3.02 10.19
C VAL A 290 11.51 2.45 11.11
N THR A 291 10.48 1.89 10.54
CA THR A 291 9.47 1.12 11.28
C THR A 291 9.91 -0.34 11.29
N LEU A 292 10.42 -0.81 12.42
CA LEU A 292 10.70 -2.23 12.64
C LEU A 292 9.41 -2.90 13.09
N LEU A 293 8.88 -3.78 12.26
CA LEU A 293 7.56 -4.39 12.51
C LEU A 293 7.55 -5.89 12.20
N LYS A 294 6.53 -6.54 12.71
CA LYS A 294 6.16 -7.92 12.38
C LYS A 294 4.79 -7.95 11.73
N ASN A 295 4.72 -8.58 10.55
CA ASN A 295 3.47 -8.86 9.89
C ASN A 295 2.79 -10.07 10.56
N ILE A 296 1.55 -9.87 10.99
CA ILE A 296 0.71 -10.89 11.63
C ILE A 296 -0.58 -10.97 10.83
N ILE A 297 -1.11 -12.16 10.61
CA ILE A 297 -2.45 -12.31 10.01
C ILE A 297 -3.44 -11.70 11.00
N GLY A 298 -4.12 -10.63 10.57
CA GLY A 298 -5.05 -9.87 11.41
C GLY A 298 -6.51 -10.27 11.17
N LEU A 299 -7.34 -9.28 10.91
CA LEU A 299 -8.79 -9.46 10.70
C LEU A 299 -9.15 -10.23 9.41
N TRP A 300 -8.18 -10.60 8.59
CA TRP A 300 -8.41 -11.44 7.42
C TRP A 300 -9.08 -12.78 7.81
N LEU A 301 -8.66 -13.39 8.92
CA LEU A 301 -9.30 -14.62 9.41
C LEU A 301 -10.79 -14.42 9.67
N LEU A 302 -11.16 -13.30 10.28
CA LEU A 302 -12.56 -12.95 10.53
C LEU A 302 -13.31 -12.67 9.23
N GLN A 303 -12.67 -12.02 8.26
CA GLN A 303 -13.25 -11.75 6.94
C GLN A 303 -13.54 -13.05 6.18
N GLU A 304 -12.60 -14.00 6.18
CA GLU A 304 -12.80 -15.31 5.54
C GLU A 304 -13.88 -16.13 6.26
N SER A 305 -13.91 -16.12 7.58
CA SER A 305 -14.98 -16.77 8.35
C SER A 305 -16.36 -16.22 7.97
N ARG A 306 -16.47 -14.87 7.83
CA ARG A 306 -17.71 -14.25 7.35
C ARG A 306 -18.10 -14.70 5.94
N ARG A 307 -17.12 -14.79 5.03
CA ARG A 307 -17.37 -15.27 3.66
C ARG A 307 -17.84 -16.72 3.66
N GLU A 308 -17.28 -17.56 4.53
CA GLU A 308 -17.69 -18.94 4.67
C GLU A 308 -19.11 -19.05 5.23
N TYR A 309 -19.44 -18.31 6.28
CA TYR A 309 -20.83 -18.24 6.79
C TYR A 309 -21.81 -17.80 5.70
N ALA A 310 -21.45 -16.79 4.91
CA ALA A 310 -22.30 -16.34 3.82
C ALA A 310 -22.53 -17.41 2.74
N ARG A 311 -21.52 -18.26 2.44
CA ARG A 311 -21.67 -19.42 1.53
C ARG A 311 -22.65 -20.47 2.10
N GLN A 312 -22.71 -20.56 3.42
CA GLN A 312 -23.64 -21.46 4.14
C GLN A 312 -25.05 -20.84 4.34
N GLY A 313 -25.26 -19.61 3.83
CA GLY A 313 -26.52 -18.88 3.92
C GLY A 313 -26.68 -18.01 5.17
N GLU A 314 -25.62 -17.90 5.99
CA GLU A 314 -25.62 -17.10 7.21
C GLU A 314 -24.84 -15.80 6.98
N ASN A 315 -25.53 -14.67 7.02
CA ASN A 315 -24.94 -13.36 6.79
C ASN A 315 -24.81 -12.57 8.09
N TYR A 316 -23.59 -12.44 8.59
CA TYR A 316 -23.27 -11.65 9.79
C TYR A 316 -22.56 -10.35 9.43
N SER A 317 -23.00 -9.24 9.99
CA SER A 317 -22.26 -7.99 10.02
C SER A 317 -21.09 -8.08 11.01
N PHE A 318 -20.10 -7.20 10.88
CA PHE A 318 -19.01 -7.12 11.87
C PHE A 318 -19.51 -6.80 13.27
N ALA A 319 -20.55 -5.95 13.39
CA ALA A 319 -21.15 -5.60 14.68
C ALA A 319 -21.84 -6.80 15.36
N GLU A 320 -22.49 -7.66 14.60
CA GLU A 320 -23.08 -8.90 15.12
C GLU A 320 -22.01 -9.87 15.62
N ILE A 321 -20.93 -10.06 14.84
CA ILE A 321 -19.81 -10.91 15.25
C ILE A 321 -19.12 -10.35 16.50
N GLU A 322 -18.91 -9.03 16.56
CA GLU A 322 -18.36 -8.39 17.78
C GLU A 322 -19.27 -8.65 18.98
N THR A 323 -20.59 -8.53 18.81
CA THR A 323 -21.55 -8.80 19.86
C THR A 323 -21.48 -10.26 20.34
N MET A 324 -21.43 -11.22 19.41
CA MET A 324 -21.26 -12.64 19.74
C MET A 324 -19.94 -12.91 20.48
N ALA A 325 -18.84 -12.29 20.01
CA ALA A 325 -17.53 -12.44 20.67
C ALA A 325 -17.55 -11.88 22.11
N ARG A 326 -18.20 -10.73 22.35
CA ARG A 326 -18.35 -10.17 23.70
C ARG A 326 -19.20 -11.02 24.63
N GLN A 327 -20.13 -11.81 24.08
CA GLN A 327 -20.98 -12.73 24.83
C GLN A 327 -20.34 -14.10 25.09
N CYS A 328 -19.24 -14.40 24.39
CA CYS A 328 -18.50 -15.63 24.59
C CYS A 328 -17.72 -15.57 25.90
N HIS A 329 -18.03 -16.48 26.83
CA HIS A 329 -17.38 -16.55 28.15
C HIS A 329 -16.26 -17.60 28.21
N GLU A 330 -16.08 -18.37 27.15
CA GLU A 330 -15.04 -19.38 27.03
C GLU A 330 -14.10 -19.02 25.88
N PRO A 331 -13.09 -18.15 26.09
CA PRO A 331 -12.12 -17.90 25.06
C PRO A 331 -11.30 -19.17 24.82
N SER A 332 -11.49 -19.81 23.67
CA SER A 332 -10.57 -20.85 23.23
C SER A 332 -9.33 -20.16 22.64
N CYS A 333 -8.23 -20.20 23.39
CA CYS A 333 -6.91 -19.87 22.88
C CYS A 333 -6.28 -21.13 22.29
N TYR A 334 -5.88 -21.08 21.04
CA TYR A 334 -5.08 -22.10 20.40
C TYR A 334 -3.68 -21.57 20.09
#